data_7fa78253ff22b18fd2ee38c2d3094284
#
_entry.id   7fa78253ff22b18fd2ee38c2d3094284
#
_cell.length_a   1.000
_cell.length_b   1.000
_cell.length_c   1.000
_cell.angle_alpha   90.00
_cell.angle_beta   90.00
_cell.angle_gamma   90.00
#
_symmetry.space_group_name_H-M   'P 1'
#
loop_
_entity.id
_entity.type
_entity.pdbx_description
1 polymer ?
#
loop_
_entity_poly.entity_id
_entity_poly.type
_entity_poly.pdbx_seq_one_letter_code
_entity_poly.pdbx_strand_id
1 'polypeptide(L)'
;MKLQSPHLADYLKCTPIIDWETPVIIDQTQAITRSLTRDTEKARALFEWVRDAIPHSWDIQTDVVTCTASEVLQKRTGLCYAKSHLLAAMLRSMGIPAGFCYQVFRRNPPYHGLALHGLNGLYLPSLARWVRVDARGNTGTIDAQFSLSTEQLAFPIDPSQGEFLYETIYTNPAPEVVAVLQGFTSLRALWPYLPAPFAEDSGAISATSEAGSAVYVAPGQQE
;
A
#
# COMPACT_ATOMS: atom_id res chain seq x y z
N MET A 1 2.69 -11.69 12.64
CA MET A 1 3.02 -11.40 11.22
C MET A 1 3.68 -12.63 10.62
N LYS A 2 3.24 -13.01 9.42
CA LYS A 2 3.87 -14.07 8.60
C LYS A 2 4.66 -13.41 7.48
N LEU A 3 5.72 -14.04 7.02
CA LEU A 3 6.48 -13.57 5.87
C LEU A 3 6.17 -14.45 4.67
N GLN A 4 5.93 -13.85 3.50
CA GLN A 4 5.77 -14.60 2.25
C GLN A 4 7.08 -15.29 1.85
N SER A 5 8.22 -14.65 2.11
CA SER A 5 9.56 -15.23 1.93
C SER A 5 10.36 -15.12 3.23
N PRO A 6 11.16 -16.14 3.60
CA PRO A 6 12.07 -16.05 4.73
C PRO A 6 13.31 -15.19 4.44
N HIS A 7 13.55 -14.84 3.19
CA HIS A 7 14.76 -14.13 2.75
C HIS A 7 14.53 -12.62 2.68
N LEU A 8 15.22 -11.85 3.51
CA LEU A 8 15.13 -10.39 3.52
C LEU A 8 15.50 -9.77 2.15
N ALA A 9 16.36 -10.41 1.38
CA ALA A 9 16.74 -9.96 0.04
C ALA A 9 15.54 -9.88 -0.93
N ASP A 10 14.49 -10.70 -0.74
CA ASP A 10 13.30 -10.65 -1.58
C ASP A 10 12.49 -9.36 -1.36
N TYR A 11 12.63 -8.73 -0.20
CA TYR A 11 12.01 -7.47 0.16
C TYR A 11 12.85 -6.24 -0.20
N LEU A 12 13.96 -6.44 -0.92
CA LEU A 12 14.85 -5.39 -1.43
C LEU A 12 14.83 -5.30 -2.97
N LYS A 13 14.19 -6.25 -3.65
CA LYS A 13 14.20 -6.34 -5.12
C LYS A 13 13.61 -5.10 -5.78
N CYS A 14 14.30 -4.61 -6.81
CA CYS A 14 13.73 -3.71 -7.81
C CYS A 14 12.80 -4.51 -8.72
N THR A 15 11.67 -3.94 -9.08
CA THR A 15 10.68 -4.55 -9.98
C THR A 15 10.07 -3.47 -10.87
N PRO A 16 9.35 -3.81 -11.94
CA PRO A 16 8.69 -2.80 -12.78
C PRO A 16 7.72 -1.88 -12.03
N ILE A 17 7.17 -2.32 -10.88
CA ILE A 17 6.26 -1.50 -10.07
C ILE A 17 7.03 -0.76 -8.97
N ILE A 18 7.99 -1.43 -8.35
CA ILE A 18 8.84 -0.87 -7.29
C ILE A 18 10.20 -0.53 -7.90
N ASP A 19 10.18 0.42 -8.80
CA ASP A 19 11.27 0.82 -9.69
C ASP A 19 12.28 1.77 -9.00
N TRP A 20 12.77 1.35 -7.82
CA TRP A 20 13.57 2.17 -6.93
C TRP A 20 14.96 2.53 -7.49
N GLU A 21 15.44 1.84 -8.54
CA GLU A 21 16.70 2.18 -9.21
C GLU A 21 16.57 3.41 -10.13
N THR A 22 15.36 3.94 -10.31
CA THR A 22 15.17 5.18 -11.08
C THR A 22 15.82 6.36 -10.38
N PRO A 23 16.54 7.25 -11.12
CA PRO A 23 17.24 8.39 -10.52
C PRO A 23 16.34 9.26 -9.64
N VAL A 24 15.09 9.50 -10.06
CA VAL A 24 14.14 10.34 -9.33
C VAL A 24 13.82 9.78 -7.93
N ILE A 25 13.74 8.47 -7.77
CA ILE A 25 13.53 7.82 -6.46
C ILE A 25 14.79 7.96 -5.61
N ILE A 26 15.96 7.65 -6.18
CA ILE A 26 17.24 7.71 -5.47
C ILE A 26 17.50 9.12 -4.97
N ASP A 27 17.40 10.12 -5.85
CA ASP A 27 17.69 11.53 -5.52
C ASP A 27 16.75 12.04 -4.42
N GLN A 28 15.45 11.78 -4.54
CA GLN A 28 14.47 12.21 -3.53
C GLN A 28 14.72 11.52 -2.18
N THR A 29 15.02 10.21 -2.20
CA THR A 29 15.30 9.45 -0.99
C THR A 29 16.55 9.98 -0.28
N GLN A 30 17.63 10.21 -1.04
CA GLN A 30 18.87 10.79 -0.52
C GLN A 30 18.66 12.20 0.04
N ALA A 31 17.88 13.03 -0.63
CA ALA A 31 17.56 14.37 -0.15
C ALA A 31 16.88 14.37 1.23
N ILE A 32 15.98 13.40 1.47
CA ILE A 32 15.28 13.25 2.76
C ILE A 32 16.21 12.68 3.83
N THR A 33 17.09 11.74 3.47
CA THR A 33 17.81 10.91 4.46
C THR A 33 19.28 11.30 4.67
N ARG A 34 19.82 12.27 3.94
CA ARG A 34 21.27 12.62 3.89
C ARG A 34 21.92 12.90 5.23
N SER A 35 21.17 13.42 6.21
CA SER A 35 21.69 13.72 7.55
C SER A 35 21.38 12.62 8.58
N LEU A 36 20.71 11.55 8.16
CA LEU A 36 20.25 10.48 9.04
C LEU A 36 21.17 9.27 8.93
N THR A 37 21.49 8.66 10.07
CA THR A 37 22.38 7.50 10.11
C THR A 37 21.65 6.20 10.45
N ARG A 38 20.68 6.28 11.41
CA ARG A 38 19.97 5.08 11.89
C ARG A 38 18.86 4.69 10.93
N ASP A 39 18.68 3.38 10.73
CA ASP A 39 17.59 2.81 9.90
C ASP A 39 16.20 3.26 10.37
N THR A 40 15.98 3.33 11.69
CA THR A 40 14.73 3.79 12.29
C THR A 40 14.41 5.25 11.98
N GLU A 41 15.43 6.13 11.97
CA GLU A 41 15.27 7.54 11.61
C GLU A 41 14.97 7.71 10.12
N LYS A 42 15.71 6.98 9.27
CA LYS A 42 15.49 6.96 7.82
C LYS A 42 14.09 6.47 7.49
N ALA A 43 13.69 5.34 8.08
CA ALA A 43 12.36 4.77 7.85
C ALA A 43 11.25 5.73 8.29
N ARG A 44 11.38 6.36 9.46
CA ARG A 44 10.43 7.37 9.94
C ARG A 44 10.34 8.55 8.97
N ALA A 45 11.48 9.13 8.59
CA ALA A 45 11.51 10.32 7.73
C ALA A 45 10.89 10.03 6.34
N LEU A 46 11.17 8.85 5.77
CA LEU A 46 10.57 8.44 4.49
C LEU A 46 9.07 8.20 4.62
N PHE A 47 8.64 7.53 5.69
CA PHE A 47 7.22 7.34 5.98
C PHE A 47 6.48 8.68 6.12
N GLU A 48 6.97 9.56 6.97
CA GLU A 48 6.35 10.87 7.22
C GLU A 48 6.31 11.69 5.94
N TRP A 49 7.39 11.67 5.16
CA TRP A 49 7.42 12.39 3.89
C TRP A 49 6.38 11.84 2.89
N VAL A 50 6.28 10.52 2.70
CA VAL A 50 5.27 9.93 1.80
C VAL A 50 3.86 10.20 2.31
N ARG A 51 3.64 10.08 3.64
CA ARG A 51 2.36 10.36 4.26
C ARG A 51 1.89 11.79 3.98
N ASP A 52 2.79 12.78 4.17
CA ASP A 52 2.43 14.20 4.24
C ASP A 52 2.64 14.95 2.91
N ALA A 53 3.68 14.60 2.14
CA ALA A 53 4.04 15.28 0.90
C ALA A 53 3.41 14.68 -0.37
N ILE A 54 2.82 13.49 -0.27
CA ILE A 54 2.10 12.82 -1.36
C ILE A 54 0.62 12.71 -0.95
N PRO A 55 -0.24 13.67 -1.30
CA PRO A 55 -1.65 13.62 -0.95
C PRO A 55 -2.34 12.39 -1.56
N HIS A 56 -3.29 11.82 -0.83
CA HIS A 56 -4.08 10.70 -1.33
C HIS A 56 -5.03 11.18 -2.43
N SER A 57 -5.04 10.50 -3.58
CA SER A 57 -5.77 10.96 -4.77
C SER A 57 -7.25 11.23 -4.53
N TRP A 58 -7.89 10.38 -3.69
CA TRP A 58 -9.30 10.57 -3.34
C TRP A 58 -9.53 11.83 -2.49
N ASP A 59 -8.65 12.12 -1.56
CA ASP A 59 -8.83 13.23 -0.62
C ASP A 59 -8.74 14.59 -1.32
N ILE A 60 -7.88 14.70 -2.35
CA ILE A 60 -7.74 15.92 -3.16
C ILE A 60 -8.64 15.94 -4.40
N GLN A 61 -9.50 14.93 -4.54
CA GLN A 61 -10.46 14.80 -5.64
C GLN A 61 -9.82 14.90 -7.04
N THR A 62 -8.57 14.45 -7.18
CA THR A 62 -7.93 14.35 -8.50
C THR A 62 -8.40 13.10 -9.23
N ASP A 63 -8.42 13.15 -10.55
CA ASP A 63 -8.77 11.99 -11.39
C ASP A 63 -7.54 11.17 -11.82
N VAL A 64 -6.36 11.50 -11.29
CA VAL A 64 -5.10 10.83 -11.62
C VAL A 64 -5.01 9.47 -10.94
N VAL A 65 -4.71 8.44 -11.71
CA VAL A 65 -4.31 7.10 -11.24
C VAL A 65 -2.80 6.95 -11.43
N THR A 66 -2.13 6.39 -10.43
CA THR A 66 -0.70 6.07 -10.46
C THR A 66 -0.50 4.63 -9.99
N CYS A 67 0.52 3.96 -10.53
CA CYS A 67 0.83 2.58 -10.17
C CYS A 67 2.30 2.41 -9.75
N THR A 68 3.27 2.78 -10.59
CA THR A 68 4.69 2.61 -10.27
C THR A 68 5.16 3.62 -9.23
N ALA A 69 6.21 3.29 -8.48
CA ALA A 69 6.75 4.19 -7.46
C ALA A 69 7.22 5.52 -8.07
N SER A 70 7.88 5.48 -9.23
CA SER A 70 8.33 6.68 -9.93
C SER A 70 7.18 7.55 -10.42
N GLU A 71 6.07 6.96 -10.91
CA GLU A 71 4.87 7.71 -11.29
C GLU A 71 4.26 8.46 -10.10
N VAL A 72 4.13 7.79 -8.93
CA VAL A 72 3.62 8.43 -7.71
C VAL A 72 4.46 9.66 -7.34
N LEU A 73 5.78 9.51 -7.39
CA LEU A 73 6.69 10.60 -7.10
C LEU A 73 6.57 11.75 -8.11
N GLN A 74 6.50 11.44 -9.40
CA GLN A 74 6.37 12.43 -10.47
C GLN A 74 5.02 13.14 -10.47
N LYS A 75 3.92 12.40 -10.28
CA LYS A 75 2.56 12.94 -10.26
C LYS A 75 2.16 13.55 -8.91
N ARG A 76 2.97 13.30 -7.86
CA ARG A 76 2.76 13.81 -6.50
C ARG A 76 1.41 13.44 -5.91
N THR A 77 0.86 12.29 -6.27
CA THR A 77 -0.41 11.77 -5.73
C THR A 77 -0.51 10.26 -5.97
N GLY A 78 -1.34 9.58 -5.20
CA GLY A 78 -1.63 8.16 -5.37
C GLY A 78 -2.70 7.67 -4.39
N LEU A 79 -3.35 6.56 -4.74
CA LEU A 79 -4.14 5.78 -3.78
C LEU A 79 -3.23 5.13 -2.72
N CYS A 80 -3.79 4.63 -1.64
CA CYS A 80 -3.06 3.94 -0.58
C CYS A 80 -2.08 2.89 -1.13
N TYR A 81 -2.49 2.10 -2.12
CA TYR A 81 -1.64 1.11 -2.80
C TYR A 81 -0.41 1.75 -3.45
N ALA A 82 -0.63 2.74 -4.29
CA ALA A 82 0.43 3.42 -5.02
C ALA A 82 1.38 4.18 -4.08
N LYS A 83 0.86 4.78 -3.01
CA LYS A 83 1.68 5.39 -1.95
C LYS A 83 2.51 4.34 -1.21
N SER A 84 1.97 3.13 -0.98
CA SER A 84 2.74 2.02 -0.41
C SER A 84 3.84 1.52 -1.37
N HIS A 85 3.61 1.59 -2.70
CA HIS A 85 4.65 1.29 -3.70
C HIS A 85 5.80 2.29 -3.61
N LEU A 86 5.50 3.59 -3.52
CA LEU A 86 6.52 4.64 -3.37
C LEU A 86 7.32 4.46 -2.07
N LEU A 87 6.64 4.25 -0.94
CA LEU A 87 7.32 4.06 0.34
C LEU A 87 8.23 2.83 0.30
N ALA A 88 7.76 1.70 -0.24
CA ALA A 88 8.59 0.51 -0.40
C ALA A 88 9.81 0.77 -1.28
N ALA A 89 9.65 1.51 -2.40
CA ALA A 89 10.76 1.86 -3.28
C ALA A 89 11.83 2.70 -2.56
N MET A 90 11.40 3.74 -1.84
CA MET A 90 12.30 4.61 -1.08
C MET A 90 13.03 3.84 0.04
N LEU A 91 12.35 2.97 0.77
CA LEU A 91 12.96 2.14 1.80
C LEU A 91 13.98 1.15 1.22
N ARG A 92 13.61 0.45 0.12
CA ARG A 92 14.47 -0.52 -0.57
C ARG A 92 15.74 0.14 -1.12
N SER A 93 15.64 1.34 -1.67
CA SER A 93 16.81 2.10 -2.15
C SER A 93 17.81 2.44 -1.04
N MET A 94 17.37 2.44 0.22
CA MET A 94 18.21 2.63 1.41
C MET A 94 18.66 1.32 2.06
N GLY A 95 18.37 0.17 1.42
CA GLY A 95 18.69 -1.15 1.98
C GLY A 95 17.80 -1.56 3.15
N ILE A 96 16.64 -0.92 3.33
CA ILE A 96 15.64 -1.29 4.35
C ILE A 96 14.62 -2.23 3.69
N PRO A 97 14.57 -3.52 4.07
CA PRO A 97 13.62 -4.46 3.50
C PRO A 97 12.18 -3.99 3.75
N ALA A 98 11.39 -3.88 2.67
CA ALA A 98 10.03 -3.40 2.73
C ALA A 98 9.11 -4.26 1.86
N GLY A 99 7.97 -4.66 2.43
CA GLY A 99 6.94 -5.46 1.78
C GLY A 99 5.57 -4.78 1.85
N PHE A 100 4.56 -5.54 1.44
CA PHE A 100 3.19 -5.07 1.31
C PHE A 100 2.29 -5.82 2.29
N CYS A 101 1.43 -5.07 2.95
CA CYS A 101 0.38 -5.57 3.83
C CYS A 101 -0.97 -5.06 3.33
N TYR A 102 -2.01 -5.81 3.64
CA TYR A 102 -3.36 -5.45 3.24
C TYR A 102 -4.33 -5.57 4.40
N GLN A 103 -5.22 -4.59 4.49
CA GLN A 103 -6.35 -4.58 5.41
C GLN A 103 -7.63 -4.66 4.59
N VAL A 104 -8.59 -5.44 5.06
CA VAL A 104 -9.95 -5.45 4.53
C VAL A 104 -10.77 -4.43 5.31
N PHE A 105 -11.43 -3.54 4.61
CA PHE A 105 -12.30 -2.53 5.20
C PHE A 105 -13.65 -2.48 4.49
N ARG A 106 -14.69 -2.03 5.21
CA ARG A 106 -16.02 -1.83 4.65
C ARG A 106 -16.12 -0.49 3.94
N ARG A 107 -16.63 -0.52 2.72
CA ARG A 107 -16.83 0.69 1.91
C ARG A 107 -18.01 1.50 2.41
N ASN A 108 -17.86 2.82 2.43
CA ASN A 108 -18.94 3.75 2.76
C ASN A 108 -19.94 3.92 1.60
N PRO A 109 -21.23 4.19 1.89
CA PRO A 109 -22.19 4.53 0.85
C PRO A 109 -21.71 5.68 -0.06
N PRO A 110 -22.06 5.68 -1.35
CA PRO A 110 -23.03 4.81 -2.02
C PRO A 110 -22.46 3.44 -2.44
N TYR A 111 -21.16 3.20 -2.17
CA TYR A 111 -20.53 1.92 -2.47
C TYR A 111 -20.79 0.92 -1.33
N HIS A 112 -20.80 -0.35 -1.66
CA HIS A 112 -21.06 -1.43 -0.71
C HIS A 112 -20.00 -2.53 -0.83
N GLY A 113 -20.00 -3.44 0.16
CA GLY A 113 -19.07 -4.55 0.22
C GLY A 113 -17.75 -4.21 0.91
N LEU A 114 -16.80 -5.11 0.77
CA LEU A 114 -15.47 -5.02 1.35
C LEU A 114 -14.45 -4.68 0.24
N ALA A 115 -13.40 -3.96 0.59
CA ALA A 115 -12.29 -3.67 -0.29
C ALA A 115 -10.97 -3.79 0.47
N LEU A 116 -9.87 -3.90 -0.28
CA LEU A 116 -8.53 -3.87 0.28
C LEU A 116 -8.08 -2.43 0.54
N HIS A 117 -7.30 -2.25 1.58
CA HIS A 117 -6.46 -1.10 1.85
C HIS A 117 -5.01 -1.56 1.86
N GLY A 118 -4.13 -0.83 1.18
CA GLY A 118 -2.71 -1.16 1.07
C GLY A 118 -1.86 -0.35 2.03
N LEU A 119 -0.93 -1.03 2.71
CA LEU A 119 0.05 -0.48 3.63
C LEU A 119 1.36 -1.26 3.56
N ASN A 120 2.37 -0.91 4.34
CA ASN A 120 3.69 -1.55 4.27
C ASN A 120 4.07 -2.28 5.56
N GLY A 121 4.80 -3.40 5.40
CA GLY A 121 5.64 -3.97 6.44
C GLY A 121 7.10 -3.66 6.12
N LEU A 122 7.87 -3.18 7.09
CA LEU A 122 9.29 -2.92 6.93
C LEU A 122 10.10 -3.59 8.04
N TYR A 123 11.29 -4.09 7.68
CA TYR A 123 12.22 -4.70 8.61
C TYR A 123 13.26 -3.68 9.05
N LEU A 124 13.41 -3.51 10.35
CA LEU A 124 14.41 -2.62 10.94
C LEU A 124 15.59 -3.45 11.46
N PRO A 125 16.73 -3.47 10.74
CA PRO A 125 17.88 -4.26 11.12
C PRO A 125 18.38 -3.97 12.54
N SER A 126 18.39 -2.70 12.95
CA SER A 126 18.83 -2.30 14.29
C SER A 126 17.96 -2.87 15.43
N LEU A 127 16.73 -3.24 15.14
CA LEU A 127 15.77 -3.82 16.07
C LEU A 127 15.50 -5.30 15.81
N ALA A 128 16.04 -5.86 14.74
CA ALA A 128 15.82 -7.22 14.27
C ALA A 128 14.33 -7.61 14.19
N ARG A 129 13.45 -6.69 13.76
CA ARG A 129 12.01 -6.95 13.69
C ARG A 129 11.30 -6.22 12.55
N TRP A 130 10.15 -6.78 12.18
CA TRP A 130 9.20 -6.16 11.28
C TRP A 130 8.25 -5.23 12.04
N VAL A 131 7.89 -4.11 11.41
CA VAL A 131 6.85 -3.18 11.86
C VAL A 131 5.94 -2.85 10.68
N ARG A 132 4.65 -2.63 10.92
CA ARG A 132 3.73 -2.13 9.91
C ARG A 132 3.60 -0.62 10.03
N VAL A 133 3.47 0.03 8.88
CA VAL A 133 3.26 1.47 8.75
C VAL A 133 2.29 1.76 7.62
N ASP A 134 1.51 2.81 7.75
CA ASP A 134 0.46 3.18 6.81
C ASP A 134 0.65 4.62 6.34
N ALA A 135 1.26 4.79 5.17
CA ALA A 135 1.55 6.11 4.61
C ALA A 135 0.39 6.70 3.78
N ARG A 136 -0.86 6.24 4.01
CA ARG A 136 -2.05 6.71 3.27
C ARG A 136 -2.18 8.23 3.29
N GLY A 137 -1.88 8.85 4.39
CA GLY A 137 -2.07 10.28 4.63
C GLY A 137 -3.11 10.55 5.71
N ASN A 138 -2.89 11.62 6.46
CA ASN A 138 -3.76 12.02 7.55
C ASN A 138 -4.83 13.01 7.05
N THR A 139 -6.04 12.87 7.58
CA THR A 139 -7.18 13.78 7.37
C THR A 139 -7.87 14.01 8.72
N GLY A 140 -8.96 14.74 8.77
CA GLY A 140 -9.61 15.05 10.05
C GLY A 140 -9.95 13.85 10.95
N THR A 141 -10.15 12.66 10.38
CA THR A 141 -10.49 11.43 11.12
C THR A 141 -9.42 10.34 10.99
N ILE A 142 -8.40 10.55 10.18
CA ILE A 142 -7.32 9.58 9.92
C ILE A 142 -6.03 10.15 10.51
N ASP A 143 -5.40 9.37 11.41
CA ASP A 143 -4.16 9.72 12.10
C ASP A 143 -3.20 8.53 12.13
N ALA A 144 -2.59 8.23 10.98
CA ALA A 144 -1.56 7.19 10.87
C ALA A 144 -0.20 7.74 11.30
N GLN A 145 0.49 7.01 12.18
CA GLN A 145 1.77 7.44 12.74
C GLN A 145 2.84 6.35 12.65
N PHE A 146 4.10 6.77 12.50
CA PHE A 146 5.23 5.86 12.65
C PHE A 146 5.45 5.54 14.11
N SER A 147 5.14 4.33 14.52
CA SER A 147 5.29 3.87 15.89
C SER A 147 6.09 2.57 15.97
N LEU A 148 7.00 2.51 16.94
CA LEU A 148 7.79 1.31 17.24
C LEU A 148 7.20 0.51 18.41
N SER A 149 6.19 1.01 19.09
CA SER A 149 5.55 0.33 20.22
C SER A 149 4.19 -0.24 19.88
N THR A 150 3.30 0.57 19.38
CA THR A 150 1.91 0.20 19.05
C THR A 150 1.61 0.63 17.61
N GLU A 151 1.08 -0.25 16.79
CA GLU A 151 0.68 0.09 15.43
C GLU A 151 -0.40 1.19 15.46
N GLN A 152 -0.21 2.24 14.65
CA GLN A 152 -1.18 3.31 14.45
C GLN A 152 -1.40 3.49 12.95
N LEU A 153 -2.30 2.67 12.41
CA LEU A 153 -2.66 2.61 11.00
C LEU A 153 -3.77 3.63 10.69
N ALA A 154 -4.07 3.83 9.41
CA ALA A 154 -5.06 4.80 8.96
C ALA A 154 -6.49 4.43 9.38
N PHE A 155 -6.82 3.15 9.42
CA PHE A 155 -8.15 2.68 9.74
C PHE A 155 -8.13 1.69 10.91
N PRO A 156 -8.95 1.91 11.94
CA PRO A 156 -9.23 0.89 12.95
C PRO A 156 -9.94 -0.29 12.30
N ILE A 157 -9.78 -1.48 12.86
CA ILE A 157 -10.46 -2.69 12.40
C ILE A 157 -11.72 -2.89 13.22
N ASP A 158 -12.87 -3.04 12.55
CA ASP A 158 -14.11 -3.49 13.15
C ASP A 158 -14.48 -4.90 12.66
N PRO A 159 -14.16 -5.96 13.42
CA PRO A 159 -14.48 -7.34 13.03
C PRO A 159 -15.98 -7.59 12.84
N SER A 160 -16.86 -6.82 13.51
CA SER A 160 -18.31 -6.95 13.37
C SER A 160 -18.80 -6.54 11.97
N GLN A 161 -18.00 -5.73 11.25
CA GLN A 161 -18.23 -5.33 9.88
C GLN A 161 -17.55 -6.24 8.84
N GLY A 162 -16.90 -7.32 9.29
CA GLY A 162 -16.12 -8.22 8.43
C GLY A 162 -14.73 -7.66 8.07
N GLU A 163 -14.25 -6.67 8.83
CA GLU A 163 -12.94 -6.08 8.61
C GLU A 163 -11.84 -6.87 9.32
N PHE A 164 -10.68 -6.96 8.69
CA PHE A 164 -9.51 -7.61 9.26
C PHE A 164 -8.22 -7.17 8.58
N LEU A 165 -7.09 -7.50 9.19
CA LEU A 165 -5.76 -7.26 8.67
C LEU A 165 -5.10 -8.60 8.36
N TYR A 166 -4.65 -8.77 7.11
CA TYR A 166 -3.88 -9.96 6.74
C TYR A 166 -2.57 -10.04 7.53
N GLU A 167 -2.24 -11.22 8.01
CA GLU A 167 -1.01 -11.43 8.77
C GLU A 167 0.24 -11.40 7.91
N THR A 168 0.10 -11.67 6.61
CA THR A 168 1.23 -11.86 5.68
C THR A 168 1.81 -10.54 5.21
N ILE A 169 3.14 -10.45 5.25
CA ILE A 169 3.90 -9.41 4.56
C ILE A 169 4.35 -9.99 3.21
N TYR A 170 3.86 -9.42 2.12
CA TYR A 170 4.15 -9.84 0.75
C TYR A 170 5.39 -9.16 0.22
N THR A 171 6.18 -9.86 -0.60
CA THR A 171 7.40 -9.31 -1.22
C THR A 171 7.09 -8.35 -2.36
N ASN A 172 5.97 -8.56 -3.05
CA ASN A 172 5.49 -7.74 -4.16
C ASN A 172 4.07 -7.26 -3.90
N PRO A 173 3.64 -6.16 -4.55
CA PRO A 173 2.24 -5.78 -4.56
C PRO A 173 1.36 -6.92 -5.08
N ALA A 174 0.16 -7.05 -4.52
CA ALA A 174 -0.81 -8.03 -4.99
C ALA A 174 -1.14 -7.81 -6.48
N PRO A 175 -1.16 -8.87 -7.31
CA PRO A 175 -1.47 -8.75 -8.73
C PRO A 175 -2.80 -8.05 -9.01
N GLU A 176 -3.81 -8.31 -8.20
CA GLU A 176 -5.15 -7.69 -8.30
C GLU A 176 -5.09 -6.18 -8.08
N VAL A 177 -4.25 -5.71 -7.15
CA VAL A 177 -4.02 -4.29 -6.91
C VAL A 177 -3.35 -3.65 -8.12
N VAL A 178 -2.29 -4.29 -8.64
CA VAL A 178 -1.57 -3.78 -9.82
C VAL A 178 -2.49 -3.74 -11.04
N ALA A 179 -3.27 -4.80 -11.27
CA ALA A 179 -4.20 -4.87 -12.40
C ALA A 179 -5.24 -3.74 -12.36
N VAL A 180 -5.80 -3.45 -11.19
CA VAL A 180 -6.75 -2.33 -11.04
C VAL A 180 -6.07 -0.98 -11.29
N LEU A 181 -4.89 -0.74 -10.72
CA LEU A 181 -4.19 0.53 -10.92
C LEU A 181 -3.75 0.75 -12.37
N GLN A 182 -3.39 -0.30 -13.10
CA GLN A 182 -3.00 -0.23 -14.51
C GLN A 182 -4.18 -0.28 -15.49
N GLY A 183 -5.32 -0.82 -15.04
CA GLY A 183 -6.52 -0.98 -15.87
C GLY A 183 -7.33 0.30 -16.07
N PHE A 184 -7.05 1.36 -15.31
CA PHE A 184 -7.82 2.61 -15.36
C PHE A 184 -6.91 3.82 -15.50
N THR A 185 -7.35 4.79 -16.31
CA THR A 185 -6.70 6.11 -16.45
C THR A 185 -7.40 7.21 -15.65
N SER A 186 -8.57 6.90 -15.08
CA SER A 186 -9.42 7.81 -14.30
C SER A 186 -9.73 7.19 -12.94
N LEU A 187 -9.51 7.96 -11.87
CA LEU A 187 -9.83 7.51 -10.51
C LEU A 187 -11.33 7.29 -10.31
N ARG A 188 -12.16 8.13 -10.93
CA ARG A 188 -13.62 7.99 -10.85
C ARG A 188 -14.10 6.69 -11.50
N ALA A 189 -13.49 6.30 -12.63
CA ALA A 189 -13.78 5.04 -13.29
C ALA A 189 -13.26 3.83 -12.50
N LEU A 190 -12.10 3.97 -11.83
CA LEU A 190 -11.51 2.93 -10.99
C LEU A 190 -12.31 2.68 -9.71
N TRP A 191 -12.83 3.72 -9.09
CA TRP A 191 -13.35 3.69 -7.71
C TRP A 191 -14.40 2.60 -7.43
N PRO A 192 -15.35 2.30 -8.35
CA PRO A 192 -16.26 1.17 -8.18
C PRO A 192 -15.57 -0.20 -8.10
N TYR A 193 -14.37 -0.32 -8.68
CA TYR A 193 -13.63 -1.57 -8.88
C TYR A 193 -12.43 -1.72 -7.94
N LEU A 194 -12.45 -1.08 -6.78
CA LEU A 194 -11.40 -1.29 -5.78
C LEU A 194 -11.21 -2.80 -5.51
N PRO A 195 -9.95 -3.27 -5.34
CA PRO A 195 -9.67 -4.69 -5.15
C PRO A 195 -10.47 -5.27 -3.98
N ALA A 196 -11.11 -6.41 -4.23
CA ALA A 196 -11.83 -7.19 -3.23
C ALA A 196 -10.84 -7.98 -2.33
N PRO A 197 -11.28 -8.49 -1.17
CA PRO A 197 -10.49 -9.41 -0.35
C PRO A 197 -9.98 -10.61 -1.17
N PHE A 198 -8.80 -11.14 -0.82
CA PHE A 198 -8.20 -12.30 -1.51
C PHE A 198 -9.09 -13.53 -1.38
N ALA A 199 -9.23 -14.31 -2.47
CA ALA A 199 -10.14 -15.45 -2.54
C ALA A 199 -9.76 -16.59 -1.58
N GLU A 200 -8.47 -16.78 -1.27
CA GLU A 200 -7.97 -17.88 -0.45
C GLU A 200 -8.34 -17.75 1.05
N ASP A 201 -8.62 -16.54 1.52
CA ASP A 201 -8.96 -16.28 2.93
C ASP A 201 -10.48 -16.14 3.17
N SER A 202 -11.32 -16.32 2.15
CA SER A 202 -12.79 -16.31 2.28
C SER A 202 -13.35 -17.55 2.99
N GLY A 203 -12.51 -18.51 3.35
CA GLY A 203 -12.88 -19.76 4.05
C GLY A 203 -13.26 -19.60 5.53
N ALA A 204 -13.14 -18.42 6.12
CA ALA A 204 -13.46 -18.19 7.55
C ALA A 204 -14.83 -17.55 7.80
N ILE A 205 -15.59 -17.19 6.76
CA ILE A 205 -16.94 -16.60 6.92
C ILE A 205 -17.95 -17.43 6.11
N SER A 206 -18.31 -18.59 6.64
CA SER A 206 -19.52 -19.31 6.23
C SER A 206 -20.71 -18.69 6.96
N ALA A 207 -21.35 -17.71 6.35
CA ALA A 207 -22.76 -17.36 6.61
C ALA A 207 -23.30 -16.48 5.47
N THR A 208 -24.05 -17.12 4.58
CA THR A 208 -25.18 -16.60 3.80
C THR A 208 -25.18 -15.11 3.44
N SER A 209 -24.83 -14.79 2.19
CA SER A 209 -25.67 -13.91 1.38
C SER A 209 -25.21 -13.93 -0.09
N GLU A 210 -26.17 -14.17 -0.96
CA GLU A 210 -26.06 -14.01 -2.41
C GLU A 210 -25.61 -12.58 -2.75
N ALA A 211 -24.42 -12.46 -3.34
CA ALA A 211 -24.02 -11.24 -4.03
C ALA A 211 -23.16 -11.65 -5.23
N GLY A 212 -23.66 -11.25 -6.40
CA GLY A 212 -23.09 -11.63 -7.68
C GLY A 212 -21.59 -11.33 -7.79
N SER A 213 -20.84 -12.35 -8.11
CA SER A 213 -19.44 -12.28 -8.49
C SER A 213 -19.33 -11.57 -9.84
N ALA A 214 -19.06 -10.28 -9.82
CA ALA A 214 -18.60 -9.58 -11.00
C ALA A 214 -17.10 -9.84 -11.14
N VAL A 215 -16.73 -10.83 -11.94
CA VAL A 215 -15.37 -11.04 -12.39
C VAL A 215 -15.03 -9.88 -13.32
N TYR A 216 -14.07 -9.05 -12.93
CA TYR A 216 -13.52 -8.03 -13.82
C TYR A 216 -12.73 -8.72 -14.94
N VAL A 217 -13.22 -8.58 -16.18
CA VAL A 217 -12.48 -8.89 -17.40
C VAL A 217 -11.96 -7.56 -17.95
N ALA A 218 -10.65 -7.40 -18.02
CA ALA A 218 -10.03 -6.21 -18.56
C ALA A 218 -10.49 -5.95 -20.01
N PRO A 219 -10.90 -4.74 -20.39
CA PRO A 219 -11.22 -4.42 -21.77
C PRO A 219 -9.93 -4.42 -22.60
N GLY A 220 -9.78 -5.40 -23.52
CA GLY A 220 -8.64 -5.41 -24.42
C GLY A 220 -8.22 -6.77 -24.99
N GLN A 221 -8.93 -7.87 -24.73
CA GLN A 221 -8.72 -9.14 -25.42
C GLN A 221 -10.02 -9.60 -26.08
N GLN A 222 -10.31 -9.02 -27.24
CA GLN A 222 -11.13 -9.63 -28.26
C GLN A 222 -10.34 -9.51 -29.57
N GLU A 223 -9.94 -10.69 -30.07
CA GLU A 223 -9.56 -10.86 -31.47
C GLU A 223 -10.73 -10.59 -32.39
#